data_276996320086ea956b8ff2ba4e4bb805
#
_entry.id   276996320086ea956b8ff2ba4e4bb805
#
_cell.length_a   1.000
_cell.length_b   1.000
_cell.length_c   1.000
_cell.angle_alpha   90.00
_cell.angle_beta   90.00
_cell.angle_gamma   90.00
#
_symmetry.space_group_name_H-M   'P 1'
#
loop_
_entity.id
_entity.type
_entity.pdbx_description
1 polymer ?
#
loop_
_entity_poly.entity_id
_entity_poly.type
_entity_poly.pdbx_seq_one_letter_code
_entity_poly.pdbx_strand_id
1 'polypeptide(L)'
;ERLQNGETLDDILPEAFAACREAMDRVLSKRLFPVQIQGGIILHQGRIAEMKTGEGKTLVAMLPAYLNALTGKGVHVVTVNDYLAQRDAGWNAPVYHFLGLSVGVIINQASFVYDPEYENEDHDDERFLHLKPATRKEAYQADITYGTNNEFGFDYLRDNMVSEPQYLRQRGLNFAIVDEVDSILIDEARTPLIISAPAGDNPDAYYQFAKVVSSLGPDDYVLDEKRRSVTLTDKGVEKVQEILGIKNLYSTKHT
;
A
#
# COMPACT_ATOMS: atom_id res chain seq x y z
N GLU A 1 5.45 -3.59 -29.79
CA GLU A 1 6.32 -4.09 -30.89
C GLU A 1 7.78 -3.66 -30.72
N ARG A 2 8.12 -2.33 -30.63
CA ARG A 2 9.52 -1.85 -30.53
C ARG A 2 10.27 -2.46 -29.33
N LEU A 3 9.66 -2.47 -28.13
CA LEU A 3 10.23 -3.14 -26.94
C LEU A 3 10.39 -4.65 -27.14
N GLN A 4 9.48 -5.31 -27.85
CA GLN A 4 9.58 -6.74 -28.19
C GLN A 4 10.68 -7.02 -29.19
N ASN A 5 11.03 -6.03 -30.01
CA ASN A 5 12.13 -6.08 -30.97
C ASN A 5 13.48 -5.70 -30.36
N GLY A 6 13.55 -5.46 -29.03
CA GLY A 6 14.80 -5.26 -28.30
C GLY A 6 15.19 -3.80 -28.06
N GLU A 7 14.36 -2.82 -28.46
CA GLU A 7 14.58 -1.43 -28.06
C GLU A 7 14.35 -1.26 -26.55
N THR A 8 15.08 -0.33 -25.96
CA THR A 8 14.97 0.00 -24.52
C THR A 8 13.88 1.04 -24.28
N LEU A 9 13.50 1.24 -23.03
CA LEU A 9 12.59 2.33 -22.63
C LEU A 9 13.21 3.71 -22.94
N ASP A 10 14.52 3.86 -22.81
CA ASP A 10 15.23 5.10 -23.16
C ASP A 10 15.16 5.39 -24.66
N ASP A 11 15.23 4.37 -25.53
CA ASP A 11 15.11 4.55 -26.97
C ASP A 11 13.74 5.07 -27.40
N ILE A 12 12.67 4.64 -26.73
CA ILE A 12 11.31 5.05 -27.04
C ILE A 12 10.80 6.24 -26.21
N LEU A 13 11.56 6.69 -25.21
CA LEU A 13 11.14 7.75 -24.28
C LEU A 13 10.68 9.04 -24.98
N PRO A 14 11.39 9.57 -26.00
CA PRO A 14 10.97 10.81 -26.64
C PRO A 14 9.57 10.72 -27.27
N GLU A 15 9.31 9.64 -28.00
CA GLU A 15 8.02 9.43 -28.66
C GLU A 15 6.91 9.09 -27.66
N ALA A 16 7.21 8.28 -26.64
CA ALA A 16 6.25 7.93 -25.59
C ALA A 16 5.83 9.19 -24.80
N PHE A 17 6.79 10.03 -24.42
CA PHE A 17 6.50 11.29 -23.73
C PHE A 17 5.74 12.28 -24.62
N ALA A 18 6.07 12.33 -25.92
CA ALA A 18 5.35 13.16 -26.87
C ALA A 18 3.89 12.69 -27.03
N ALA A 19 3.67 11.38 -27.16
CA ALA A 19 2.34 10.79 -27.26
C ALA A 19 1.51 11.03 -25.99
N CYS A 20 2.10 10.82 -24.80
CA CYS A 20 1.42 11.06 -23.53
C CYS A 20 1.08 12.56 -23.36
N ARG A 21 2.00 13.46 -23.67
CA ARG A 21 1.79 14.91 -23.61
C ARG A 21 0.66 15.36 -24.54
N GLU A 22 0.60 14.82 -25.75
CA GLU A 22 -0.45 15.12 -26.73
C GLU A 22 -1.81 14.54 -26.28
N ALA A 23 -1.83 13.33 -25.72
CA ALA A 23 -3.04 12.74 -25.16
C ALA A 23 -3.58 13.58 -23.97
N MET A 24 -2.72 14.06 -23.10
CA MET A 24 -3.10 14.96 -21.99
C MET A 24 -3.70 16.27 -22.50
N ASP A 25 -3.15 16.83 -23.57
CA ASP A 25 -3.67 18.06 -24.19
C ASP A 25 -5.08 17.81 -24.76
N ARG A 26 -5.28 16.70 -25.46
CA ARG A 26 -6.58 16.34 -26.07
C ARG A 26 -7.66 15.98 -25.06
N VAL A 27 -7.30 15.19 -24.05
CA VAL A 27 -8.26 14.61 -23.10
C VAL A 27 -8.54 15.57 -21.94
N LEU A 28 -7.50 16.20 -21.39
CA LEU A 28 -7.61 17.05 -20.20
C LEU A 28 -7.49 18.57 -20.50
N SER A 29 -7.20 18.94 -21.76
CA SER A 29 -6.82 20.31 -22.11
C SER A 29 -5.65 20.85 -21.28
N LYS A 30 -4.70 19.94 -20.94
CA LYS A 30 -3.50 20.24 -20.13
C LYS A 30 -2.25 19.89 -20.92
N ARG A 31 -1.51 20.91 -21.33
CA ARG A 31 -0.25 20.73 -22.03
C ARG A 31 0.94 20.96 -21.10
N LEU A 32 1.74 19.93 -20.89
CA LEU A 32 2.90 19.99 -20.00
C LEU A 32 3.95 21.00 -20.47
N PHE A 33 4.52 21.73 -19.53
CA PHE A 33 5.64 22.62 -19.74
C PHE A 33 6.98 21.86 -19.83
N PRO A 34 8.01 22.42 -20.49
CA PRO A 34 9.32 21.76 -20.60
C PRO A 34 9.91 21.30 -19.27
N VAL A 35 9.78 22.10 -18.20
CA VAL A 35 10.27 21.74 -16.86
C VAL A 35 9.55 20.51 -16.29
N GLN A 36 8.28 20.33 -16.58
CA GLN A 36 7.51 19.16 -16.16
C GLN A 36 7.96 17.90 -16.91
N ILE A 37 8.31 18.02 -18.19
CA ILE A 37 8.90 16.91 -18.96
C ILE A 37 10.25 16.52 -18.38
N GLN A 38 11.10 17.48 -17.98
CA GLN A 38 12.36 17.21 -17.29
C GLN A 38 12.12 16.45 -15.98
N GLY A 39 11.12 16.85 -15.19
CA GLY A 39 10.71 16.11 -13.98
C GLY A 39 10.35 14.66 -14.28
N GLY A 40 9.59 14.42 -15.34
CA GLY A 40 9.23 13.08 -15.79
C GLY A 40 10.45 12.22 -16.19
N ILE A 41 11.43 12.80 -16.86
CA ILE A 41 12.69 12.12 -17.21
C ILE A 41 13.47 11.74 -15.96
N ILE A 42 13.57 12.65 -14.99
CA ILE A 42 14.27 12.42 -13.72
C ILE A 42 13.60 11.25 -12.95
N LEU A 43 12.27 11.23 -12.90
CA LEU A 43 11.52 10.15 -12.26
C LEU A 43 11.74 8.81 -12.98
N HIS A 44 11.71 8.80 -14.33
CA HIS A 44 12.01 7.59 -15.10
C HIS A 44 13.40 7.01 -14.81
N GLN A 45 14.38 7.88 -14.56
CA GLN A 45 15.75 7.49 -14.19
C GLN A 45 15.88 6.96 -12.76
N GLY A 46 14.77 6.81 -12.02
CA GLY A 46 14.78 6.34 -10.63
C GLY A 46 15.36 7.36 -9.65
N ARG A 47 15.24 8.65 -9.95
CA ARG A 47 15.74 9.76 -9.13
C ARG A 47 14.60 10.53 -8.47
N ILE A 48 14.94 11.42 -7.55
CA ILE A 48 14.01 12.33 -6.87
C ILE A 48 13.89 13.61 -7.69
N ALA A 49 12.66 13.98 -8.04
CA ALA A 49 12.32 15.27 -8.65
C ALA A 49 11.62 16.13 -7.61
N GLU A 50 12.29 17.14 -7.09
CA GLU A 50 11.69 18.12 -6.18
C GLU A 50 10.91 19.16 -6.98
N MET A 51 9.61 19.29 -6.66
CA MET A 51 8.71 20.27 -7.27
C MET A 51 7.84 20.91 -6.20
N LYS A 52 7.66 22.22 -6.26
CA LYS A 52 6.83 22.95 -5.31
C LYS A 52 5.34 22.61 -5.47
N THR A 53 4.58 22.88 -4.43
CA THR A 53 3.11 22.76 -4.47
C THR A 53 2.55 23.66 -5.59
N GLY A 54 1.61 23.12 -6.37
CA GLY A 54 0.99 23.82 -7.50
C GLY A 54 1.73 23.71 -8.83
N GLU A 55 2.92 23.12 -8.89
CA GLU A 55 3.69 22.93 -10.14
C GLU A 55 3.21 21.74 -11.01
N GLY A 56 2.15 21.03 -10.59
CA GLY A 56 1.53 19.98 -11.36
C GLY A 56 2.23 18.63 -11.27
N LYS A 57 2.75 18.24 -10.10
CA LYS A 57 3.41 16.95 -9.84
C LYS A 57 2.59 15.76 -10.33
N THR A 58 1.28 15.76 -10.09
CA THR A 58 0.36 14.70 -10.54
C THR A 58 0.43 14.45 -12.04
N LEU A 59 0.53 15.53 -12.84
CA LEU A 59 0.65 15.43 -14.29
C LEU A 59 2.04 14.98 -14.74
N VAL A 60 3.08 15.39 -14.00
CA VAL A 60 4.47 14.97 -14.28
C VAL A 60 4.63 13.46 -14.11
N ALA A 61 4.02 12.89 -13.09
CA ALA A 61 4.06 11.45 -12.82
C ALA A 61 3.46 10.61 -13.97
N MET A 62 2.55 11.19 -14.77
CA MET A 62 1.93 10.47 -15.87
C MET A 62 2.92 10.03 -16.96
N LEU A 63 3.94 10.85 -17.24
CA LEU A 63 4.92 10.55 -18.29
C LEU A 63 5.71 9.27 -18.00
N PRO A 64 6.42 9.16 -16.87
CA PRO A 64 7.15 7.92 -16.55
C PRO A 64 6.22 6.75 -16.24
N ALA A 65 5.02 6.97 -15.70
CA ALA A 65 4.05 5.91 -15.51
C ALA A 65 3.63 5.29 -16.84
N TYR A 66 3.26 6.13 -17.81
CA TYR A 66 2.92 5.66 -19.17
C TYR A 66 4.08 4.88 -19.81
N LEU A 67 5.29 5.47 -19.84
CA LEU A 67 6.45 4.84 -20.47
C LEU A 67 6.75 3.47 -19.88
N ASN A 68 6.79 3.37 -18.54
CA ASN A 68 7.13 2.11 -17.87
C ASN A 68 5.99 1.06 -17.98
N ALA A 69 4.74 1.51 -18.05
CA ALA A 69 3.59 0.63 -18.25
C ALA A 69 3.61 -0.09 -19.61
N LEU A 70 4.24 0.49 -20.64
CA LEU A 70 4.41 -0.15 -21.96
C LEU A 70 5.19 -1.48 -21.91
N THR A 71 5.89 -1.76 -20.82
CA THR A 71 6.53 -3.08 -20.61
C THR A 71 5.52 -4.20 -20.33
N GLY A 72 4.28 -3.88 -19.97
CA GLY A 72 3.26 -4.83 -19.52
C GLY A 72 3.53 -5.45 -18.12
N LYS A 73 4.55 -4.95 -17.41
CA LYS A 73 4.96 -5.51 -16.11
C LYS A 73 4.30 -4.83 -14.91
N GLY A 74 3.53 -3.76 -15.14
CA GLY A 74 2.84 -2.98 -14.11
C GLY A 74 3.65 -1.85 -13.52
N VAL A 75 2.94 -0.78 -13.19
CA VAL A 75 3.47 0.42 -12.54
C VAL A 75 2.62 0.73 -11.32
N HIS A 76 3.25 1.03 -10.19
CA HIS A 76 2.57 1.52 -8.99
C HIS A 76 2.77 3.02 -8.83
N VAL A 77 1.68 3.74 -8.58
CA VAL A 77 1.70 5.16 -8.19
C VAL A 77 1.24 5.25 -6.74
N VAL A 78 2.16 5.59 -5.86
CA VAL A 78 1.97 5.55 -4.41
C VAL A 78 1.69 6.95 -3.90
N THR A 79 0.60 7.10 -3.15
CA THR A 79 0.17 8.36 -2.52
C THR A 79 0.03 8.20 -1.01
N VAL A 80 -0.19 9.31 -0.30
CA VAL A 80 -0.26 9.31 1.18
C VAL A 80 -1.64 8.95 1.74
N ASN A 81 -2.71 9.02 0.94
CA ASN A 81 -4.06 8.70 1.42
C ASN A 81 -5.00 8.23 0.29
N ASP A 82 -6.10 7.60 0.70
CA ASP A 82 -7.09 6.99 -0.19
C ASP A 82 -7.78 8.00 -1.12
N TYR A 83 -8.00 9.23 -0.63
CA TYR A 83 -8.61 10.27 -1.44
C TYR A 83 -7.70 10.65 -2.62
N LEU A 84 -6.42 10.88 -2.37
CA LEU A 84 -5.45 11.20 -3.42
C LEU A 84 -5.30 10.06 -4.42
N ALA A 85 -5.27 8.80 -3.94
CA ALA A 85 -5.19 7.64 -4.81
C ALA A 85 -6.36 7.58 -5.80
N GLN A 86 -7.59 7.77 -5.33
CA GLN A 86 -8.79 7.78 -6.17
C GLN A 86 -8.85 9.01 -7.07
N ARG A 87 -8.60 10.21 -6.50
CA ARG A 87 -8.65 11.48 -7.24
C ARG A 87 -7.68 11.48 -8.42
N ASP A 88 -6.43 11.09 -8.17
CA ASP A 88 -5.39 11.14 -9.18
C ASP A 88 -5.58 10.04 -10.23
N ALA A 89 -6.01 8.85 -9.79
CA ALA A 89 -6.39 7.80 -10.72
C ALA A 89 -7.55 8.23 -11.62
N GLY A 90 -8.65 8.69 -11.03
CA GLY A 90 -9.83 9.11 -11.80
C GLY A 90 -9.57 10.26 -12.75
N TRP A 91 -8.67 11.17 -12.37
CA TRP A 91 -8.28 12.28 -13.25
C TRP A 91 -7.36 11.83 -14.40
N ASN A 92 -6.43 10.93 -14.12
CA ASN A 92 -5.42 10.51 -15.09
C ASN A 92 -5.86 9.32 -15.96
N ALA A 93 -6.78 8.48 -15.46
CA ALA A 93 -7.23 7.28 -16.13
C ALA A 93 -7.81 7.52 -17.54
N PRO A 94 -8.59 8.57 -17.82
CA PRO A 94 -9.05 8.86 -19.17
C PRO A 94 -7.92 9.01 -20.19
N VAL A 95 -6.79 9.60 -19.79
CA VAL A 95 -5.61 9.76 -20.67
C VAL A 95 -4.92 8.42 -20.91
N TYR A 96 -4.73 7.64 -19.85
CA TYR A 96 -4.14 6.30 -19.99
C TYR A 96 -5.02 5.38 -20.84
N HIS A 97 -6.33 5.43 -20.62
CA HIS A 97 -7.30 4.67 -21.42
C HIS A 97 -7.26 5.08 -22.90
N PHE A 98 -7.20 6.39 -23.18
CA PHE A 98 -7.03 6.91 -24.55
C PHE A 98 -5.74 6.38 -25.21
N LEU A 99 -4.71 6.12 -24.43
CA LEU A 99 -3.43 5.55 -24.86
C LEU A 99 -3.43 4.00 -24.83
N GLY A 100 -4.56 3.37 -24.52
CA GLY A 100 -4.72 1.91 -24.53
C GLY A 100 -4.23 1.19 -23.28
N LEU A 101 -4.06 1.91 -22.15
CA LEU A 101 -3.65 1.34 -20.87
C LEU A 101 -4.82 1.28 -19.87
N SER A 102 -4.79 0.26 -19.05
CA SER A 102 -5.73 0.05 -17.94
C SER A 102 -5.22 0.67 -16.64
N VAL A 103 -6.18 1.11 -15.79
CA VAL A 103 -5.88 1.73 -14.49
C VAL A 103 -6.66 1.05 -13.39
N GLY A 104 -5.96 0.65 -12.34
CA GLY A 104 -6.51 0.13 -11.09
C GLY A 104 -6.29 1.10 -9.94
N VAL A 105 -7.13 0.99 -8.92
CA VAL A 105 -7.04 1.77 -7.68
C VAL A 105 -7.22 0.83 -6.49
N ILE A 106 -6.35 0.97 -5.51
CA ILE A 106 -6.45 0.24 -4.25
C ILE A 106 -6.51 1.22 -3.08
N ILE A 107 -7.53 1.06 -2.26
CA ILE A 107 -7.74 1.84 -1.03
C ILE A 107 -8.10 0.92 0.12
N ASN A 108 -8.26 1.49 1.31
CA ASN A 108 -8.65 0.68 2.47
C ASN A 108 -9.98 -0.04 2.21
N GLN A 109 -9.97 -1.36 2.32
CA GLN A 109 -11.09 -2.28 2.16
C GLN A 109 -11.79 -2.28 0.78
N ALA A 110 -11.31 -1.49 -0.18
CA ALA A 110 -11.88 -1.44 -1.52
C ALA A 110 -10.82 -1.39 -2.62
N SER A 111 -11.22 -1.76 -3.82
CA SER A 111 -10.41 -1.65 -5.03
C SER A 111 -11.30 -1.46 -6.24
N PHE A 112 -10.76 -0.78 -7.22
CA PHE A 112 -11.49 -0.38 -8.42
C PHE A 112 -10.61 -0.54 -9.65
N VAL A 113 -11.28 -0.62 -10.81
CA VAL A 113 -10.66 -0.44 -12.13
C VAL A 113 -11.40 0.68 -12.86
N TYR A 114 -10.67 1.46 -13.64
CA TYR A 114 -11.29 2.47 -14.49
C TYR A 114 -11.98 1.81 -15.66
N ASP A 115 -13.27 2.11 -15.82
CA ASP A 115 -14.11 1.63 -16.91
C ASP A 115 -14.98 2.80 -17.41
N PRO A 116 -14.74 3.36 -18.61
CA PRO A 116 -15.47 4.52 -19.11
C PRO A 116 -16.96 4.24 -19.38
N GLU A 117 -17.36 2.96 -19.46
CA GLU A 117 -18.77 2.57 -19.65
C GLU A 117 -19.50 2.39 -18.30
N TYR A 118 -18.78 2.38 -17.18
CA TYR A 118 -19.35 2.29 -15.83
C TYR A 118 -19.62 3.69 -15.29
N GLU A 119 -20.80 3.89 -14.73
CA GLU A 119 -21.16 5.11 -14.02
C GLU A 119 -21.59 4.76 -12.58
N ASN A 120 -20.93 5.39 -11.61
CA ASN A 120 -21.27 5.28 -10.21
C ASN A 120 -22.20 6.43 -9.82
N GLU A 121 -23.49 6.15 -9.77
CA GLU A 121 -24.55 7.13 -9.45
C GLU A 121 -24.46 7.65 -7.99
N ASP A 122 -23.70 7.00 -7.12
CA ASP A 122 -23.55 7.39 -5.71
C ASP A 122 -22.52 8.51 -5.50
N HIS A 123 -21.82 8.94 -6.54
CA HIS A 123 -20.81 9.98 -6.47
C HIS A 123 -21.12 11.20 -7.33
N ASP A 124 -21.20 12.39 -6.70
CA ASP A 124 -21.34 13.69 -7.38
C ASP A 124 -20.03 14.15 -8.06
N ASP A 125 -18.89 13.55 -7.74
CA ASP A 125 -17.59 13.93 -8.26
C ASP A 125 -17.26 13.12 -9.52
N GLU A 126 -17.19 13.82 -10.67
CA GLU A 126 -16.89 13.22 -11.99
C GLU A 126 -15.62 12.37 -11.99
N ARG A 127 -14.66 12.64 -11.11
CA ARG A 127 -13.41 11.88 -11.01
C ARG A 127 -13.60 10.45 -10.48
N PHE A 128 -14.68 10.19 -9.78
CA PHE A 128 -15.00 8.86 -9.20
C PHE A 128 -16.06 8.09 -9.98
N LEU A 129 -16.74 8.74 -10.94
CA LEU A 129 -17.84 8.16 -11.69
C LEU A 129 -17.48 6.84 -12.37
N HIS A 130 -16.30 6.76 -12.96
CA HIS A 130 -15.86 5.63 -13.76
C HIS A 130 -14.96 4.63 -13.03
N LEU A 131 -14.90 4.72 -11.69
CA LEU A 131 -14.18 3.78 -10.85
C LEU A 131 -15.10 2.59 -10.50
N LYS A 132 -15.05 1.56 -11.31
CA LYS A 132 -15.83 0.34 -11.16
C LYS A 132 -15.25 -0.55 -10.05
N PRO A 133 -16.06 -1.00 -9.09
CA PRO A 133 -15.61 -1.96 -8.07
C PRO A 133 -15.00 -3.21 -8.70
N ALA A 134 -13.86 -3.62 -8.18
CA ALA A 134 -13.10 -4.76 -8.68
C ALA A 134 -12.40 -5.49 -7.52
N THR A 135 -11.97 -6.71 -7.78
CA THR A 135 -11.13 -7.42 -6.83
C THR A 135 -9.75 -6.79 -6.72
N ARG A 136 -9.08 -6.99 -5.58
CA ARG A 136 -7.71 -6.53 -5.37
C ARG A 136 -6.76 -7.03 -6.48
N LYS A 137 -6.94 -8.28 -6.89
CA LYS A 137 -6.14 -8.90 -7.95
C LYS A 137 -6.37 -8.22 -9.30
N GLU A 138 -7.61 -7.92 -9.67
CA GLU A 138 -7.93 -7.20 -10.92
C GLU A 138 -7.31 -5.80 -10.92
N ALA A 139 -7.38 -5.07 -9.81
CA ALA A 139 -6.75 -3.75 -9.70
C ALA A 139 -5.22 -3.82 -9.90
N TYR A 140 -4.56 -4.86 -9.38
CA TYR A 140 -3.13 -5.08 -9.62
C TYR A 140 -2.81 -5.62 -11.03
N GLN A 141 -3.76 -6.22 -11.73
CA GLN A 141 -3.58 -6.64 -13.13
C GLN A 141 -3.60 -5.47 -14.11
N ALA A 142 -4.13 -4.32 -13.71
CA ALA A 142 -4.09 -3.10 -14.52
C ALA A 142 -2.64 -2.67 -14.81
N ASP A 143 -2.41 -1.99 -15.93
CA ASP A 143 -1.08 -1.53 -16.33
C ASP A 143 -0.49 -0.53 -15.33
N ILE A 144 -1.36 0.31 -14.73
CA ILE A 144 -0.99 1.29 -13.73
C ILE A 144 -1.94 1.13 -12.53
N THR A 145 -1.38 0.96 -11.33
CA THR A 145 -2.16 0.84 -10.09
C THR A 145 -1.83 1.99 -9.15
N TYR A 146 -2.86 2.77 -8.80
CA TYR A 146 -2.79 3.81 -7.78
C TYR A 146 -3.15 3.25 -6.41
N GLY A 147 -2.49 3.72 -5.36
CA GLY A 147 -2.82 3.30 -4.00
C GLY A 147 -1.99 4.03 -2.96
N THR A 148 -2.31 3.77 -1.68
CA THR A 148 -1.52 4.31 -0.58
C THR A 148 -0.32 3.40 -0.27
N ASN A 149 0.73 3.99 0.31
CA ASN A 149 1.88 3.24 0.81
C ASN A 149 1.47 2.10 1.74
N ASN A 150 0.49 2.34 2.61
CA ASN A 150 -0.02 1.34 3.55
C ASN A 150 -0.69 0.16 2.84
N GLU A 151 -1.54 0.42 1.84
CA GLU A 151 -2.25 -0.63 1.12
C GLU A 151 -1.29 -1.52 0.31
N PHE A 152 -0.32 -0.92 -0.40
CA PHE A 152 0.73 -1.68 -1.08
C PHE A 152 1.54 -2.51 -0.09
N GLY A 153 1.91 -1.94 1.05
CA GLY A 153 2.67 -2.62 2.08
C GLY A 153 1.90 -3.74 2.76
N PHE A 154 0.64 -3.52 3.11
CA PHE A 154 -0.21 -4.57 3.68
C PHE A 154 -0.47 -5.71 2.70
N ASP A 155 -0.69 -5.42 1.41
CA ASP A 155 -0.87 -6.47 0.42
C ASP A 155 0.42 -7.26 0.18
N TYR A 156 1.59 -6.60 0.21
CA TYR A 156 2.88 -7.29 0.19
C TYR A 156 3.05 -8.24 1.38
N LEU A 157 2.71 -7.80 2.59
CA LEU A 157 2.76 -8.65 3.78
C LEU A 157 1.79 -9.83 3.66
N ARG A 158 0.55 -9.61 3.21
CA ARG A 158 -0.44 -10.67 3.01
C ARG A 158 0.01 -11.67 1.95
N ASP A 159 0.60 -11.22 0.87
CA ASP A 159 1.10 -12.07 -0.20
C ASP A 159 2.27 -12.96 0.28
N ASN A 160 3.08 -12.48 1.24
CA ASN A 160 4.11 -13.31 1.88
C ASN A 160 3.57 -14.33 2.89
N MET A 161 2.29 -14.29 3.21
CA MET A 161 1.62 -15.23 4.13
C MET A 161 0.83 -16.33 3.39
N VAL A 162 0.64 -16.21 2.07
CA VAL A 162 -0.10 -17.22 1.30
C VAL A 162 0.76 -18.45 1.00
N SER A 163 0.14 -19.62 0.99
CA SER A 163 0.82 -20.89 0.73
C SER A 163 0.96 -21.23 -0.76
N GLU A 164 0.14 -20.62 -1.62
CA GLU A 164 0.06 -20.95 -3.04
C GLU A 164 0.07 -19.69 -3.90
N PRO A 165 0.83 -19.67 -5.03
CA PRO A 165 0.98 -18.49 -5.90
C PRO A 165 -0.34 -17.96 -6.47
N GLN A 166 -1.35 -18.79 -6.62
CA GLN A 166 -2.67 -18.39 -7.14
C GLN A 166 -3.41 -17.39 -6.24
N TYR A 167 -3.07 -17.35 -4.94
CA TYR A 167 -3.65 -16.45 -3.95
C TYR A 167 -2.92 -15.11 -3.84
N LEU A 168 -1.81 -14.94 -4.54
CA LEU A 168 -1.12 -13.67 -4.63
C LEU A 168 -2.03 -12.61 -5.26
N ARG A 169 -2.03 -11.42 -4.68
CA ARG A 169 -2.76 -10.25 -5.17
C ARG A 169 -1.91 -9.43 -6.11
N GLN A 170 -0.67 -9.16 -5.69
CA GLN A 170 0.29 -8.38 -6.46
C GLN A 170 0.93 -9.23 -7.56
N ARG A 171 1.35 -8.57 -8.62
CA ARG A 171 2.30 -9.12 -9.59
C ARG A 171 3.74 -8.79 -9.16
N GLY A 172 4.71 -9.18 -9.98
CA GLY A 172 6.11 -8.81 -9.78
C GLY A 172 6.29 -7.29 -9.70
N LEU A 173 7.19 -6.84 -8.84
CA LEU A 173 7.53 -5.43 -8.68
C LEU A 173 8.40 -4.99 -9.86
N ASN A 174 7.97 -3.96 -10.61
CA ASN A 174 8.66 -3.46 -11.79
C ASN A 174 9.07 -2.00 -11.64
N PHE A 175 8.12 -1.10 -11.48
CA PHE A 175 8.37 0.34 -11.37
C PHE A 175 7.37 0.98 -10.41
N ALA A 176 7.83 1.93 -9.60
CA ALA A 176 6.98 2.69 -8.70
C ALA A 176 7.35 4.18 -8.71
N ILE A 177 6.31 5.01 -8.64
CA ILE A 177 6.43 6.44 -8.38
C ILE A 177 5.85 6.69 -7.00
N VAL A 178 6.62 7.30 -6.12
CA VAL A 178 6.19 7.65 -4.76
C VAL A 178 6.01 9.15 -4.69
N ASP A 179 4.76 9.60 -4.56
CA ASP A 179 4.45 11.01 -4.31
C ASP A 179 4.55 11.33 -2.82
N GLU A 180 4.86 12.58 -2.47
CA GLU A 180 5.09 13.02 -1.08
C GLU A 180 6.11 12.10 -0.35
N VAL A 181 7.23 11.85 -1.02
CA VAL A 181 8.25 10.87 -0.60
C VAL A 181 8.88 11.20 0.77
N ASP A 182 8.95 12.46 1.15
CA ASP A 182 9.38 12.92 2.46
C ASP A 182 8.43 12.45 3.57
N SER A 183 7.13 12.59 3.39
CA SER A 183 6.14 12.04 4.33
C SER A 183 6.25 10.51 4.43
N ILE A 184 6.29 9.82 3.31
CA ILE A 184 6.22 8.34 3.28
C ILE A 184 7.53 7.71 3.77
N LEU A 185 8.69 8.17 3.27
CA LEU A 185 9.98 7.51 3.53
C LEU A 185 10.79 8.14 4.66
N ILE A 186 10.37 9.28 5.21
CA ILE A 186 11.04 9.94 6.33
C ILE A 186 10.11 10.03 7.54
N ASP A 187 9.01 10.79 7.43
CA ASP A 187 8.15 11.07 8.58
C ASP A 187 7.47 9.82 9.14
N GLU A 188 6.92 8.99 8.26
CA GLU A 188 6.22 7.75 8.62
C GLU A 188 7.09 6.49 8.55
N ALA A 189 8.37 6.61 8.20
CA ALA A 189 9.26 5.47 7.93
C ALA A 189 9.41 4.49 9.11
N ARG A 190 9.19 4.95 10.34
CA ARG A 190 9.30 4.12 11.55
C ARG A 190 7.96 3.49 11.98
N THR A 191 6.86 3.85 11.34
CA THR A 191 5.54 3.29 11.68
C THR A 191 5.43 1.88 11.11
N PRO A 192 5.39 0.83 11.96
CA PRO A 192 5.34 -0.54 11.45
C PRO A 192 3.95 -0.86 10.89
N LEU A 193 3.92 -1.60 9.80
CA LEU A 193 2.69 -2.24 9.31
C LEU A 193 2.48 -3.53 10.10
N ILE A 194 1.38 -3.63 10.84
CA ILE A 194 1.08 -4.78 11.70
C ILE A 194 -0.17 -5.47 11.17
N ILE A 195 -0.04 -6.76 10.83
CA ILE A 195 -1.18 -7.64 10.59
C ILE A 195 -1.40 -8.45 11.87
N SER A 196 -2.55 -8.23 12.52
CA SER A 196 -2.99 -9.02 13.66
C SER A 196 -4.27 -9.76 13.31
N ALA A 197 -4.34 -11.03 13.70
CA ALA A 197 -5.58 -11.77 13.74
C ALA A 197 -5.98 -11.97 15.19
N PRO A 198 -7.28 -12.02 15.54
CA PRO A 198 -7.69 -12.48 16.85
C PRO A 198 -7.12 -13.89 17.03
N ALA A 199 -6.12 -14.06 17.89
CA ALA A 199 -5.88 -15.37 18.48
C ALA A 199 -7.20 -15.73 19.14
N GLY A 200 -7.66 -16.97 19.03
CA GLY A 200 -8.94 -17.39 19.62
C GLY A 200 -8.93 -17.27 21.16
N ASP A 201 -8.69 -16.07 21.64
CA ASP A 201 -8.54 -15.74 23.03
C ASP A 201 -9.90 -15.81 23.70
N ASN A 202 -10.00 -16.73 24.63
CA ASN A 202 -11.11 -16.78 25.55
C ASN A 202 -11.06 -15.50 26.43
N PRO A 203 -11.99 -14.52 26.26
CA PRO A 203 -11.98 -13.31 27.07
C PRO A 203 -11.99 -13.61 28.58
N ASP A 204 -12.56 -14.77 28.98
CA ASP A 204 -12.62 -15.21 30.37
C ASP A 204 -11.22 -15.47 30.94
N ALA A 205 -10.25 -15.89 30.13
CA ALA A 205 -8.86 -16.07 30.58
C ALA A 205 -8.22 -14.76 31.04
N TYR A 206 -8.45 -13.68 30.33
CA TYR A 206 -7.93 -12.35 30.73
C TYR A 206 -8.51 -11.89 32.07
N TYR A 207 -9.81 -12.09 32.29
CA TYR A 207 -10.44 -11.75 33.58
C TYR A 207 -9.94 -12.64 34.70
N GLN A 208 -9.69 -13.93 34.45
CA GLN A 208 -9.10 -14.83 35.43
C GLN A 208 -7.69 -14.42 35.80
N PHE A 209 -6.83 -14.14 34.82
CA PHE A 209 -5.47 -13.67 35.06
C PHE A 209 -5.43 -12.31 35.74
N ALA A 210 -6.30 -11.38 35.41
CA ALA A 210 -6.42 -10.10 36.10
C ALA A 210 -6.73 -10.27 37.61
N LYS A 211 -7.60 -11.21 37.97
CA LYS A 211 -7.89 -11.57 39.35
C LYS A 211 -6.69 -12.18 40.06
N VAL A 212 -5.97 -13.08 39.37
CA VAL A 212 -4.74 -13.67 39.91
C VAL A 212 -3.71 -12.60 40.21
N VAL A 213 -3.44 -11.72 39.22
CA VAL A 213 -2.46 -10.62 39.41
C VAL A 213 -2.85 -9.70 40.54
N SER A 214 -4.14 -9.38 40.69
CA SER A 214 -4.64 -8.53 41.79
C SER A 214 -4.44 -9.15 43.17
N SER A 215 -4.25 -10.47 43.27
CA SER A 215 -4.02 -11.19 44.54
C SER A 215 -2.54 -11.31 44.94
N LEU A 216 -1.62 -10.97 44.02
CA LEU A 216 -0.18 -11.07 44.26
C LEU A 216 0.30 -9.89 45.11
N GLY A 217 1.15 -10.18 46.07
CA GLY A 217 1.80 -9.18 46.92
C GLY A 217 3.25 -8.94 46.49
N PRO A 218 3.94 -7.97 47.13
CA PRO A 218 5.33 -7.61 46.81
C PRO A 218 6.34 -8.76 46.89
N ASP A 219 6.06 -9.77 47.73
CA ASP A 219 6.93 -10.95 47.91
C ASP A 219 6.71 -12.03 46.85
N ASP A 220 5.65 -11.92 46.03
CA ASP A 220 5.24 -12.93 45.06
C ASP A 220 5.91 -12.72 43.70
N TYR A 221 6.56 -11.57 43.48
CA TYR A 221 7.24 -11.27 42.22
C TYR A 221 8.49 -10.39 42.43
N VAL A 222 9.38 -10.42 41.41
CA VAL A 222 10.55 -9.55 41.29
C VAL A 222 10.39 -8.63 40.09
N LEU A 223 10.49 -7.33 40.34
CA LEU A 223 10.44 -6.29 39.29
C LEU A 223 11.86 -5.86 38.92
N ASP A 224 12.26 -6.02 37.68
CA ASP A 224 13.49 -5.44 37.12
C ASP A 224 13.11 -4.25 36.21
N GLU A 225 13.19 -3.06 36.76
CA GLU A 225 12.84 -1.82 36.06
C GLU A 225 13.75 -1.54 34.86
N LYS A 226 15.05 -1.92 34.96
CA LYS A 226 16.02 -1.71 33.87
C LYS A 226 15.71 -2.58 32.68
N ARG A 227 15.31 -3.82 32.89
CA ARG A 227 14.95 -4.79 31.87
C ARG A 227 13.47 -4.74 31.48
N ARG A 228 12.67 -3.93 32.20
CA ARG A 228 11.20 -3.88 32.07
C ARG A 228 10.57 -5.27 32.12
N SER A 229 11.02 -6.09 33.06
CA SER A 229 10.56 -7.46 33.22
C SER A 229 10.09 -7.72 34.67
N VAL A 230 9.08 -8.58 34.77
CA VAL A 230 8.55 -9.08 36.02
C VAL A 230 8.63 -10.60 36.03
N THR A 231 9.18 -11.19 37.05
CA THR A 231 9.26 -12.64 37.26
C THR A 231 8.60 -13.03 38.56
N LEU A 232 7.83 -14.11 38.56
CA LEU A 232 7.28 -14.65 39.78
C LEU A 232 8.39 -15.28 40.64
N THR A 233 8.30 -15.12 41.95
CA THR A 233 9.10 -15.88 42.90
C THR A 233 8.52 -17.31 43.02
N ASP A 234 9.27 -18.23 43.64
CA ASP A 234 8.76 -19.59 43.88
C ASP A 234 7.45 -19.54 44.67
N LYS A 235 7.36 -18.68 45.67
CA LYS A 235 6.13 -18.41 46.43
C LYS A 235 4.99 -17.87 45.55
N GLY A 236 5.31 -16.97 44.62
CA GLY A 236 4.35 -16.44 43.65
C GLY A 236 3.84 -17.51 42.69
N VAL A 237 4.71 -18.40 42.23
CA VAL A 237 4.35 -19.52 41.40
C VAL A 237 3.39 -20.48 42.10
N GLU A 238 3.71 -20.87 43.33
CA GLU A 238 2.83 -21.73 44.18
C GLU A 238 1.43 -21.11 44.35
N LYS A 239 1.38 -19.84 44.67
CA LYS A 239 0.13 -19.09 44.89
C LYS A 239 -0.71 -19.01 43.61
N VAL A 240 -0.09 -18.73 42.45
CA VAL A 240 -0.76 -18.70 41.16
C VAL A 240 -1.30 -20.09 40.79
N GLN A 241 -0.53 -21.15 41.02
CA GLN A 241 -0.95 -22.53 40.79
C GLN A 241 -2.16 -22.91 41.65
N GLU A 242 -2.16 -22.51 42.95
CA GLU A 242 -3.28 -22.74 43.84
C GLU A 242 -4.55 -22.04 43.40
N ILE A 243 -4.45 -20.75 43.00
CA ILE A 243 -5.60 -19.95 42.53
C ILE A 243 -6.18 -20.50 41.25
N LEU A 244 -5.32 -20.94 40.33
CA LEU A 244 -5.74 -21.48 39.02
C LEU A 244 -6.11 -22.97 39.09
N GLY A 245 -5.83 -23.66 40.20
CA GLY A 245 -6.09 -25.10 40.35
C GLY A 245 -5.23 -25.99 39.45
N ILE A 246 -4.03 -25.52 39.04
CA ILE A 246 -3.11 -26.22 38.15
C ILE A 246 -1.89 -26.74 38.92
N LYS A 247 -1.35 -27.88 38.50
CA LYS A 247 -0.19 -28.48 39.20
C LYS A 247 1.15 -27.90 38.78
N ASN A 248 1.25 -27.32 37.59
CA ASN A 248 2.49 -26.74 37.06
C ASN A 248 2.19 -25.63 36.06
N LEU A 249 2.54 -24.40 36.42
CA LEU A 249 2.32 -23.21 35.60
C LEU A 249 3.08 -23.25 34.26
N TYR A 250 4.19 -23.93 34.20
CA TYR A 250 5.07 -24.02 33.03
C TYR A 250 4.88 -25.31 32.21
N SER A 251 3.80 -26.05 32.46
CA SER A 251 3.49 -27.26 31.70
C SER A 251 2.91 -26.93 30.34
N THR A 252 3.50 -27.46 29.26
CA THR A 252 3.03 -27.29 27.87
C THR A 252 1.66 -27.94 27.57
N LYS A 253 1.01 -28.58 28.56
CA LYS A 253 -0.29 -29.23 28.40
C LYS A 253 -1.50 -28.30 28.65
N HIS A 254 -1.25 -27.02 28.93
CA HIS A 254 -2.30 -26.03 29.23
C HIS A 254 -2.30 -24.83 28.28
N THR A 255 -1.62 -24.95 27.12
CA THR A 255 -1.72 -24.01 25.99
C THR A 255 -2.61 -24.55 24.89
#